data_191c2590077209bfa025f078dd32437a
#
_entry.id   191c2590077209bfa025f078dd32437a
#
_cell.length_a   1.000
_cell.length_b   1.000
_cell.length_c   1.000
_cell.angle_alpha   90.00
_cell.angle_beta   90.00
_cell.angle_gamma   90.00
#
_symmetry.space_group_name_H-M   'P 1'
#
loop_
_entity.id
_entity.type
_entity.pdbx_description
1 polymer ?
#
loop_
_entity_poly.entity_id
_entity_poly.type
_entity_poly.pdbx_seq_one_letter_code
_entity_poly.pdbx_strand_id
1 'polypeptide(L)'
;FLYVWQYRTLMSKLTSVDLGTGSLRRKEGRERCFHIDDPPASQNSDAITDVAGREPSADPIIAVGASQHCLLVARESGAMLRYSLPHIMLEHTYALRSRPQTIAINCDSTRCAVIDHAGILTLLDLGSPGSDNYGAGEIEVPGAEGEGTTRFERKDVWDVRWAEDNPELFAMMEKTRMYVFKGLVAEEPVLSSAYICSFSDLEIRAVMLDQLLREPENPSQEHSVTFEVQALREARELLEASSPSAISDAQAYIEEHPHPRLWRLLAEAALAKLDFVTADRAFVQCVDYMGVQFVKRCKLLNDDKKAGAEVAAYFGKFDEAEKIYREMDR
;
A
#
# COMPACT_ATOMS: atom_id res chain seq x y z
N PHE A 1 -12.48 -21.49 13.30
CA PHE A 1 -11.26 -21.92 12.60
C PHE A 1 -10.67 -20.72 11.85
N LEU A 2 -9.35 -20.56 11.90
CA LEU A 2 -8.59 -19.58 11.15
C LEU A 2 -7.70 -20.31 10.16
N TYR A 3 -7.83 -19.99 8.87
CA TYR A 3 -6.99 -20.52 7.81
C TYR A 3 -5.97 -19.46 7.40
N VAL A 4 -4.68 -19.82 7.48
CA VAL A 4 -3.57 -18.96 7.09
C VAL A 4 -2.85 -19.57 5.89
N TRP A 5 -2.78 -18.81 4.79
CA TRP A 5 -2.12 -19.24 3.58
C TRP A 5 -1.00 -18.28 3.16
N GLN A 6 0.23 -18.78 3.13
CA GLN A 6 1.41 -18.01 2.76
C GLN A 6 1.71 -18.17 1.25
N TYR A 7 1.06 -17.39 0.41
CA TYR A 7 1.23 -17.52 -1.04
C TYR A 7 2.52 -16.90 -1.59
N ARG A 8 3.08 -15.86 -0.96
CA ARG A 8 4.34 -15.22 -1.40
C ARG A 8 5.55 -16.15 -1.31
N THR A 9 5.59 -17.06 -0.35
CA THR A 9 6.65 -18.06 -0.24
C THR A 9 6.60 -19.07 -1.38
N LEU A 10 5.47 -19.23 -2.04
CA LEU A 10 5.31 -20.05 -3.24
C LEU A 10 6.02 -19.44 -4.45
N MET A 11 5.90 -18.13 -4.66
CA MET A 11 6.48 -17.45 -5.82
C MET A 11 8.00 -17.51 -5.84
N SER A 12 8.66 -17.43 -4.68
CA SER A 12 10.12 -17.55 -4.58
C SER A 12 10.65 -18.98 -4.77
N LYS A 13 9.79 -20.01 -4.61
CA LYS A 13 10.17 -21.43 -4.73
C LYS A 13 9.74 -22.07 -6.06
N LEU A 14 8.98 -21.36 -6.89
CA LEU A 14 8.59 -21.80 -8.25
C LEU A 14 9.76 -21.78 -9.23
N THR A 15 10.90 -21.18 -8.87
CA THR A 15 12.08 -21.08 -9.73
C THR A 15 13.07 -22.26 -9.61
N SER A 16 12.86 -23.23 -8.71
CA SER A 16 13.65 -24.45 -8.70
C SER A 16 13.11 -25.42 -9.74
N VAL A 17 13.63 -25.31 -10.96
CA VAL A 17 13.46 -26.33 -12.01
C VAL A 17 14.24 -27.58 -11.56
N ASP A 18 13.56 -28.69 -11.39
CA ASP A 18 14.21 -29.96 -11.17
C ASP A 18 14.80 -30.43 -12.52
N LEU A 19 16.10 -30.16 -12.69
CA LEU A 19 16.85 -30.42 -13.94
C LEU A 19 16.90 -31.90 -14.32
N GLY A 20 16.47 -32.81 -13.44
CA GLY A 20 16.45 -34.26 -13.71
C GLY A 20 15.21 -34.79 -14.41
N THR A 21 14.06 -34.13 -14.28
CA THR A 21 12.77 -34.64 -14.78
C THR A 21 12.01 -33.70 -15.71
N GLY A 22 12.45 -32.44 -15.86
CA GLY A 22 11.77 -31.45 -16.69
C GLY A 22 10.35 -31.08 -16.21
N SER A 23 9.91 -31.58 -15.07
CA SER A 23 8.60 -31.31 -14.52
C SER A 23 8.65 -30.18 -13.49
N LEU A 24 7.84 -29.15 -13.74
CA LEU A 24 7.52 -28.11 -12.75
C LEU A 24 6.71 -28.73 -11.60
N ARG A 25 7.35 -29.09 -10.52
CA ARG A 25 6.64 -29.45 -9.28
C ARG A 25 6.13 -28.17 -8.65
N ARG A 26 4.82 -27.92 -8.77
CA ARG A 26 4.11 -26.98 -7.89
C ARG A 26 4.21 -27.52 -6.47
N LYS A 27 5.03 -26.86 -5.63
CA LYS A 27 4.91 -27.07 -4.18
C LYS A 27 3.66 -26.30 -3.75
N GLU A 28 2.63 -27.03 -3.40
CA GLU A 28 1.42 -26.48 -2.80
C GLU A 28 1.80 -25.66 -1.54
N GLY A 29 1.18 -24.50 -1.38
CA GLY A 29 1.37 -23.66 -0.19
C GLY A 29 0.97 -24.46 1.03
N ARG A 30 1.69 -24.24 2.13
CA ARG A 30 1.30 -24.86 3.39
C ARG A 30 0.09 -24.11 3.94
N GLU A 31 -1.06 -24.74 3.81
CA GLU A 31 -2.26 -24.33 4.52
C GLU A 31 -2.16 -24.81 5.97
N ARG A 32 -2.40 -23.91 6.91
CA ARG A 32 -2.46 -24.22 8.33
C ARG A 32 -3.81 -23.81 8.87
N CYS A 33 -4.46 -24.71 9.58
CA CYS A 33 -5.70 -24.46 10.29
C CYS A 33 -5.39 -24.30 11.79
N PHE A 34 -5.87 -23.24 12.39
CA PHE A 34 -5.68 -22.93 13.81
C PHE A 34 -7.01 -22.80 14.50
N HIS A 35 -7.08 -23.40 15.69
CA HIS A 35 -8.15 -23.15 16.64
C HIS A 35 -7.71 -22.03 17.59
N ILE A 36 -8.30 -20.86 17.45
CA ILE A 36 -7.92 -19.67 18.24
C ILE A 36 -8.42 -19.81 19.70
N ASP A 37 -9.46 -20.59 19.90
CA ASP A 37 -10.11 -20.77 21.19
C ASP A 37 -9.57 -21.97 21.97
N ASP A 38 -8.71 -22.78 21.36
CA ASP A 38 -8.05 -23.88 22.07
C ASP A 38 -7.04 -23.29 23.07
N PRO A 39 -7.07 -23.69 24.34
CA PRO A 39 -6.04 -23.30 25.28
C PRO A 39 -4.67 -23.79 24.75
N PRO A 40 -3.59 -23.01 24.92
CA PRO A 40 -2.26 -23.48 24.54
C PRO A 40 -2.04 -24.81 25.23
N ALA A 41 -1.64 -25.83 24.46
CA ALA A 41 -1.39 -27.17 24.97
C ALA A 41 -0.37 -27.05 26.10
N SER A 42 -0.82 -27.09 27.35
CA SER A 42 0.02 -27.12 28.52
C SER A 42 0.80 -28.42 28.45
N GLN A 43 2.12 -28.34 28.47
CA GLN A 43 3.01 -29.49 28.44
C GLN A 43 2.91 -30.42 29.70
N ASN A 44 1.88 -30.23 30.51
CA ASN A 44 1.60 -31.05 31.69
C ASN A 44 0.30 -31.81 31.49
N SER A 45 0.44 -33.04 31.06
CA SER A 45 -0.61 -34.03 30.78
C SER A 45 -1.31 -34.63 31.99
N ASP A 46 -1.36 -34.02 33.15
CA ASP A 46 -1.91 -34.63 34.37
C ASP A 46 -3.04 -33.86 35.07
N ALA A 47 -3.69 -32.94 34.40
CA ALA A 47 -4.89 -32.30 34.96
C ALA A 47 -6.09 -32.50 34.02
N ILE A 48 -6.57 -33.75 33.95
CA ILE A 48 -7.96 -34.00 33.55
C ILE A 48 -8.81 -33.56 34.76
N THR A 49 -9.13 -32.28 34.82
CA THR A 49 -10.22 -31.80 35.67
C THR A 49 -11.33 -31.30 34.78
N ASP A 50 -12.42 -32.00 34.87
CA ASP A 50 -13.74 -31.68 34.34
C ASP A 50 -14.00 -30.17 34.31
N VAL A 51 -13.88 -29.54 33.16
CA VAL A 51 -14.58 -28.29 32.83
C VAL A 51 -15.77 -28.66 31.96
N ALA A 52 -16.53 -29.65 32.43
CA ALA A 52 -17.89 -29.86 32.00
C ALA A 52 -18.73 -28.70 32.54
N GLY A 53 -19.09 -27.72 31.68
CA GLY A 53 -20.10 -26.73 32.03
C GLY A 53 -19.86 -25.29 31.67
N ARG A 54 -18.74 -24.94 31.01
CA ARG A 54 -18.64 -23.65 30.33
C ARG A 54 -18.95 -23.87 28.86
N GLU A 55 -20.19 -23.56 28.50
CA GLU A 55 -20.47 -23.26 27.09
C GLU A 55 -19.42 -22.23 26.65
N PRO A 56 -18.70 -22.45 25.54
CA PRO A 56 -17.80 -21.44 25.01
C PRO A 56 -18.63 -20.19 24.84
N SER A 57 -18.34 -19.15 25.59
CA SER A 57 -19.02 -17.86 25.41
C SER A 57 -18.85 -17.53 23.95
N ALA A 58 -19.95 -17.48 23.23
CA ALA A 58 -19.97 -17.25 21.79
C ALA A 58 -19.51 -15.82 21.52
N ASP A 59 -18.19 -15.61 21.45
CA ASP A 59 -17.55 -14.36 21.04
C ASP A 59 -16.95 -14.56 19.64
N PRO A 60 -17.78 -14.44 18.57
CA PRO A 60 -17.36 -14.80 17.24
C PRO A 60 -16.33 -13.81 16.68
N ILE A 61 -15.48 -14.33 15.80
CA ILE A 61 -14.58 -13.50 14.98
C ILE A 61 -15.45 -12.78 13.94
N ILE A 62 -15.33 -11.45 13.88
CA ILE A 62 -16.12 -10.63 12.96
C ILE A 62 -15.26 -9.88 11.95
N ALA A 63 -14.00 -9.58 12.27
CA ALA A 63 -13.09 -8.94 11.34
C ALA A 63 -11.68 -9.51 11.45
N VAL A 64 -10.98 -9.57 10.32
CA VAL A 64 -9.61 -10.07 10.23
C VAL A 64 -8.82 -9.13 9.33
N GLY A 65 -7.63 -8.72 9.79
CA GLY A 65 -6.66 -7.97 9.01
C GLY A 65 -5.32 -8.70 9.02
N ALA A 66 -4.62 -8.72 7.89
CA ALA A 66 -3.32 -9.36 7.79
C ALA A 66 -2.32 -8.47 7.07
N SER A 67 -1.08 -8.52 7.51
CA SER A 67 0.08 -7.90 6.87
C SER A 67 1.19 -8.94 6.67
N GLN A 68 2.40 -8.50 6.33
CA GLN A 68 3.54 -9.41 6.19
C GLN A 68 4.00 -10.00 7.54
N HIS A 69 3.82 -9.26 8.63
CA HIS A 69 4.40 -9.57 9.94
C HIS A 69 3.36 -9.91 11.00
N CYS A 70 2.15 -9.44 10.86
CA CYS A 70 1.12 -9.68 11.86
C CYS A 70 -0.24 -10.02 11.26
N LEU A 71 -1.03 -10.70 12.08
CA LEU A 71 -2.43 -11.01 11.86
C LEU A 71 -3.23 -10.41 13.02
N LEU A 72 -4.23 -9.61 12.70
CA LEU A 72 -5.19 -9.09 13.66
C LEU A 72 -6.51 -9.83 13.51
N VAL A 73 -7.05 -10.26 14.62
CA VAL A 73 -8.35 -10.95 14.70
C VAL A 73 -9.21 -10.20 15.69
N ALA A 74 -10.31 -9.62 15.23
CA ALA A 74 -11.24 -8.92 16.10
C ALA A 74 -12.51 -9.71 16.35
N ARG A 75 -12.96 -9.67 17.58
CA ARG A 75 -14.11 -10.38 18.08
C ARG A 75 -15.30 -9.43 18.31
N GLU A 76 -16.48 -9.99 18.42
CA GLU A 76 -17.72 -9.23 18.64
C GLU A 76 -17.69 -8.44 19.94
N SER A 77 -17.04 -8.95 20.97
CA SER A 77 -16.84 -8.26 22.26
C SER A 77 -16.00 -6.99 22.19
N GLY A 78 -15.33 -6.73 21.05
CA GLY A 78 -14.34 -5.67 20.90
C GLY A 78 -12.93 -6.09 21.28
N ALA A 79 -12.68 -7.34 21.62
CA ALA A 79 -11.32 -7.85 21.81
C ALA A 79 -10.63 -8.01 20.46
N MET A 80 -9.47 -7.39 20.26
CA MET A 80 -8.65 -7.54 19.08
C MET A 80 -7.33 -8.20 19.44
N LEU A 81 -7.09 -9.37 18.86
CA LEU A 81 -5.94 -10.21 19.13
C LEU A 81 -4.90 -10.02 18.03
N ARG A 82 -3.64 -9.74 18.42
CA ARG A 82 -2.49 -9.65 17.52
C ARG A 82 -1.68 -10.93 17.59
N TYR A 83 -1.46 -11.52 16.42
CA TYR A 83 -0.63 -12.71 16.25
C TYR A 83 0.57 -12.37 15.36
N SER A 84 1.76 -12.88 15.71
CA SER A 84 2.93 -12.78 14.85
C SER A 84 2.87 -13.76 13.69
N LEU A 85 3.34 -13.35 12.53
CA LEU A 85 3.53 -14.21 11.37
C LEU A 85 5.04 -14.45 11.15
N PRO A 86 5.47 -15.65 10.76
CA PRO A 86 4.67 -16.81 10.31
C PRO A 86 4.29 -17.82 11.42
N HIS A 87 4.65 -17.57 12.68
CA HIS A 87 4.54 -18.58 13.76
C HIS A 87 3.14 -18.63 14.40
N ILE A 88 2.33 -17.60 14.23
CA ILE A 88 0.99 -17.43 14.81
C ILE A 88 1.02 -17.57 16.33
N MET A 89 1.88 -16.79 16.95
CA MET A 89 1.93 -16.64 18.40
C MET A 89 1.14 -15.39 18.79
N LEU A 90 0.28 -15.52 19.79
CA LEU A 90 -0.40 -14.38 20.37
C LEU A 90 0.62 -13.45 21.03
N GLU A 91 0.73 -12.22 20.53
CA GLU A 91 1.65 -11.20 21.04
C GLU A 91 0.94 -10.26 22.01
N HIS A 92 -0.23 -9.76 21.62
CA HIS A 92 -0.92 -8.74 22.39
C HIS A 92 -2.44 -8.80 22.18
N THR A 93 -3.18 -8.24 23.13
CA THR A 93 -4.64 -8.07 23.06
C THR A 93 -5.01 -6.62 23.30
N TYR A 94 -5.67 -6.03 22.32
CA TYR A 94 -6.22 -4.68 22.41
C TYR A 94 -7.72 -4.75 22.76
N ALA A 95 -8.19 -3.79 23.55
CA ALA A 95 -9.61 -3.63 23.84
C ALA A 95 -10.18 -2.48 23.01
N LEU A 96 -11.01 -2.80 22.04
CA LEU A 96 -11.77 -1.83 21.26
C LEU A 96 -13.03 -1.43 22.03
N ARG A 97 -13.47 -0.18 21.86
CA ARG A 97 -14.66 0.33 22.56
C ARG A 97 -15.97 -0.10 21.95
N SER A 98 -15.94 -0.34 20.65
CA SER A 98 -17.10 -0.67 19.85
C SER A 98 -16.85 -1.93 19.05
N ARG A 99 -17.93 -2.53 18.58
CA ARG A 99 -17.90 -3.72 17.72
C ARG A 99 -17.22 -3.36 16.40
N PRO A 100 -16.05 -3.94 16.06
CA PRO A 100 -15.37 -3.67 14.82
C PRO A 100 -16.09 -4.31 13.63
N GLN A 101 -16.07 -3.66 12.48
CA GLN A 101 -16.61 -4.18 11.22
C GLN A 101 -15.49 -4.45 10.21
N THR A 102 -14.55 -3.52 10.09
CA THR A 102 -13.45 -3.62 9.13
C THR A 102 -12.14 -3.28 9.82
N ILE A 103 -11.08 -4.02 9.48
CA ILE A 103 -9.72 -3.81 9.98
C ILE A 103 -8.78 -3.69 8.77
N ALA A 104 -8.03 -2.62 8.71
CA ALA A 104 -6.99 -2.42 7.71
C ALA A 104 -5.65 -2.10 8.38
N ILE A 105 -4.62 -2.87 8.08
CA ILE A 105 -3.26 -2.71 8.64
C ILE A 105 -2.39 -2.03 7.59
N ASN A 106 -1.52 -1.12 8.02
CA ASN A 106 -0.56 -0.47 7.14
C ASN A 106 0.58 -1.42 6.70
N CYS A 107 1.38 -1.02 5.72
CA CYS A 107 2.38 -1.88 5.09
C CYS A 107 3.52 -2.32 6.02
N ASP A 108 3.87 -1.53 7.05
CA ASP A 108 4.91 -1.85 8.03
C ASP A 108 4.37 -2.51 9.31
N SER A 109 3.05 -2.71 9.43
CA SER A 109 2.39 -3.36 10.58
C SER A 109 2.47 -2.58 11.90
N THR A 110 2.69 -1.27 11.82
CA THR A 110 2.79 -0.40 13.01
C THR A 110 1.46 0.24 13.38
N ARG A 111 0.57 0.45 12.39
CA ARG A 111 -0.73 1.11 12.58
C ARG A 111 -1.87 0.30 11.98
N CYS A 112 -3.02 0.47 12.57
CA CYS A 112 -4.27 -0.16 12.11
C CYS A 112 -5.40 0.85 12.08
N ALA A 113 -6.20 0.81 11.04
CA ALA A 113 -7.47 1.52 10.93
C ALA A 113 -8.62 0.54 11.21
N VAL A 114 -9.51 0.90 12.12
CA VAL A 114 -10.68 0.11 12.48
C VAL A 114 -11.93 0.93 12.21
N ILE A 115 -12.84 0.39 11.43
CA ILE A 115 -14.18 0.94 11.23
C ILE A 115 -15.13 0.09 12.09
N ASP A 116 -15.91 0.75 12.92
CA ASP A 116 -16.90 0.09 13.75
C ASP A 116 -18.25 -0.05 13.03
N HIS A 117 -19.19 -0.75 13.67
CA HIS A 117 -20.54 -0.97 13.15
C HIS A 117 -21.34 0.34 12.98
N ALA A 118 -20.99 1.42 13.68
CA ALA A 118 -21.59 2.74 13.55
C ALA A 118 -20.96 3.59 12.43
N GLY A 119 -19.96 3.07 11.71
CA GLY A 119 -19.23 3.80 10.69
C GLY A 119 -18.23 4.79 11.26
N ILE A 120 -17.75 4.58 12.47
CA ILE A 120 -16.70 5.40 13.08
C ILE A 120 -15.35 4.76 12.80
N LEU A 121 -14.47 5.51 12.14
CA LEU A 121 -13.08 5.13 11.92
C LEU A 121 -12.24 5.60 13.11
N THR A 122 -11.46 4.68 13.68
CA THR A 122 -10.42 4.95 14.67
C THR A 122 -9.08 4.42 14.19
N LEU A 123 -8.00 5.12 14.53
CA LEU A 123 -6.65 4.66 14.28
C LEU A 123 -6.02 4.12 15.56
N LEU A 124 -5.34 3.00 15.42
CA LEU A 124 -4.64 2.32 16.51
C LEU A 124 -3.14 2.26 16.22
N ASP A 125 -2.33 2.55 17.21
CA ASP A 125 -0.90 2.28 17.22
C ASP A 125 -0.68 0.84 17.72
N LEU A 126 -0.08 0.02 16.86
CA LEU A 126 0.23 -1.37 17.18
C LEU A 126 1.65 -1.55 17.74
N GLY A 127 2.49 -0.51 17.66
CA GLY A 127 3.93 -0.61 17.94
C GLY A 127 4.70 -1.40 16.88
N SER A 128 6.02 -1.42 17.01
CA SER A 128 6.88 -2.09 16.04
C SER A 128 6.78 -3.61 16.13
N PRO A 129 6.75 -4.33 14.99
CA PRO A 129 6.71 -5.78 14.97
C PRO A 129 7.94 -6.39 15.68
N GLY A 130 7.72 -7.36 16.56
CA GLY A 130 8.80 -8.07 17.26
C GLY A 130 9.50 -7.29 18.37
N SER A 131 9.02 -6.11 18.75
CA SER A 131 9.45 -5.39 19.94
C SER A 131 8.51 -5.68 21.11
N ASP A 132 9.06 -5.67 22.35
CA ASP A 132 8.23 -5.77 23.56
C ASP A 132 7.40 -4.48 23.81
N ASN A 133 7.62 -3.43 23.03
CA ASN A 133 6.87 -2.18 23.04
C ASN A 133 5.67 -2.30 22.11
N TYR A 134 4.57 -2.76 22.65
CA TYR A 134 3.26 -2.70 21.99
C TYR A 134 2.75 -1.27 22.05
N GLY A 135 2.13 -0.81 20.95
CA GLY A 135 1.58 0.54 20.85
C GLY A 135 0.53 0.83 21.93
N ALA A 136 0.34 2.09 22.21
CA ALA A 136 -0.58 2.56 23.25
C ALA A 136 -2.08 2.31 22.94
N GLY A 137 -2.40 1.73 21.79
CA GLY A 137 -3.76 1.54 21.31
C GLY A 137 -4.26 2.74 20.50
N GLU A 138 -5.34 3.40 20.91
CA GLU A 138 -5.94 4.48 20.15
C GLU A 138 -5.01 5.70 20.00
N ILE A 139 -4.85 6.21 18.76
CA ILE A 139 -4.01 7.37 18.46
C ILE A 139 -4.73 8.64 18.90
N GLU A 140 -4.03 9.49 19.64
CA GLU A 140 -4.52 10.78 20.09
C GLU A 140 -4.02 11.90 19.18
N VAL A 141 -4.88 12.88 18.92
CA VAL A 141 -4.56 14.11 18.18
C VAL A 141 -4.66 15.31 19.14
N PRO A 142 -3.88 16.38 18.94
CA PRO A 142 -4.07 17.62 19.68
C PRO A 142 -5.50 18.12 19.50
N GLY A 143 -6.18 18.38 20.63
CA GLY A 143 -7.52 18.99 20.61
C GLY A 143 -7.50 20.43 20.08
N ALA A 144 -8.68 20.98 19.79
CA ALA A 144 -8.81 22.40 19.48
C ALA A 144 -8.32 23.27 20.66
N GLU A 145 -7.95 24.52 20.37
CA GLU A 145 -7.29 25.44 21.32
C GLU A 145 -7.88 25.36 22.75
N GLY A 146 -7.10 24.79 23.69
CA GLY A 146 -7.42 24.71 25.11
C GLY A 146 -8.09 23.41 25.61
N GLU A 147 -8.46 22.50 24.77
CA GLU A 147 -8.89 21.14 25.11
C GLU A 147 -7.72 20.18 24.94
N GLY A 148 -7.54 19.29 25.93
CA GLY A 148 -6.47 18.26 25.89
C GLY A 148 -6.46 17.41 24.62
N THR A 149 -5.63 16.36 24.59
CA THR A 149 -5.58 15.44 23.46
C THR A 149 -6.95 14.79 23.23
N THR A 150 -7.41 14.82 21.98
CA THR A 150 -8.61 14.11 21.51
C THR A 150 -8.17 12.94 20.64
N ARG A 151 -9.03 11.92 20.52
CA ARG A 151 -8.72 10.78 19.68
C ARG A 151 -8.96 11.08 18.23
N PHE A 152 -8.23 10.38 17.38
CA PHE A 152 -8.51 10.40 15.95
C PHE A 152 -9.79 9.59 15.69
N GLU A 153 -10.89 10.27 15.44
CA GLU A 153 -12.16 9.68 15.10
C GLU A 153 -12.77 10.37 13.88
N ARG A 154 -13.27 9.59 12.92
CA ARG A 154 -14.02 10.09 11.77
C ARG A 154 -15.33 9.32 11.64
N LYS A 155 -16.42 10.05 11.40
CA LYS A 155 -17.77 9.48 11.32
C LYS A 155 -18.20 9.26 9.88
N ASP A 156 -19.17 8.35 9.70
CA ASP A 156 -19.76 8.03 8.40
C ASP A 156 -18.73 7.46 7.39
N VAL A 157 -17.72 6.78 7.88
CA VAL A 157 -16.70 6.09 7.06
C VAL A 157 -17.18 4.67 6.76
N TRP A 158 -17.10 4.27 5.50
CA TRP A 158 -17.54 2.95 5.06
C TRP A 158 -16.48 2.13 4.35
N ASP A 159 -15.36 2.75 3.92
CA ASP A 159 -14.21 2.05 3.35
C ASP A 159 -12.90 2.75 3.75
N VAL A 160 -11.83 1.97 3.93
CA VAL A 160 -10.48 2.45 4.26
C VAL A 160 -9.43 1.54 3.67
N ARG A 161 -8.40 2.15 3.08
CA ARG A 161 -7.26 1.42 2.53
C ARG A 161 -5.96 2.16 2.79
N TRP A 162 -4.97 1.43 3.33
CA TRP A 162 -3.60 1.91 3.44
C TRP A 162 -2.85 1.79 2.12
N ALA A 163 -1.88 2.69 1.89
CA ALA A 163 -0.94 2.54 0.80
C ALA A 163 -0.04 1.31 1.03
N GLU A 164 0.25 0.59 -0.06
CA GLU A 164 1.07 -0.63 -0.01
C GLU A 164 2.56 -0.33 0.13
N ASP A 165 2.97 0.87 -0.24
CA ASP A 165 4.36 1.35 -0.34
C ASP A 165 4.72 2.46 0.66
N ASN A 166 3.73 3.05 1.35
CA ASN A 166 3.96 4.09 2.33
C ASN A 166 3.10 3.89 3.59
N PRO A 167 3.72 3.67 4.77
CA PRO A 167 2.99 3.38 6.01
C PRO A 167 2.19 4.55 6.58
N GLU A 168 2.46 5.78 6.12
CA GLU A 168 1.77 6.98 6.60
C GLU A 168 0.59 7.40 5.72
N LEU A 169 0.48 6.83 4.52
CA LEU A 169 -0.59 7.18 3.59
C LEU A 169 -1.76 6.21 3.70
N PHE A 170 -2.95 6.74 3.86
CA PHE A 170 -4.18 5.98 3.74
C PHE A 170 -5.29 6.80 3.10
N ALA A 171 -6.18 6.11 2.41
CA ALA A 171 -7.39 6.69 1.84
C ALA A 171 -8.62 6.14 2.55
N MET A 172 -9.62 6.99 2.75
CA MET A 172 -10.89 6.57 3.31
C MET A 172 -12.05 7.20 2.54
N MET A 173 -13.18 6.50 2.57
CA MET A 173 -14.43 6.97 2.01
C MET A 173 -15.39 7.39 3.13
N GLU A 174 -15.73 8.67 3.15
CA GLU A 174 -16.69 9.27 4.09
C GLU A 174 -17.90 9.76 3.28
N LYS A 175 -19.05 9.15 3.44
CA LYS A 175 -20.26 9.43 2.63
C LYS A 175 -19.97 9.33 1.12
N THR A 176 -19.91 10.48 0.44
CA THR A 176 -19.66 10.64 -1.00
C THR A 176 -18.34 11.34 -1.28
N ARG A 177 -17.42 11.34 -0.33
CA ARG A 177 -16.11 11.99 -0.46
C ARG A 177 -15.00 11.01 -0.10
N MET A 178 -13.96 11.05 -0.89
CA MET A 178 -12.71 10.36 -0.60
C MET A 178 -11.75 11.35 0.04
N TYR A 179 -11.15 10.97 1.15
CA TYR A 179 -10.08 11.69 1.81
C TYR A 179 -8.80 10.86 1.73
N VAL A 180 -7.71 11.51 1.39
CA VAL A 180 -6.37 10.95 1.51
C VAL A 180 -5.70 11.59 2.72
N PHE A 181 -5.06 10.79 3.55
CA PHE A 181 -4.35 11.24 4.72
C PHE A 181 -2.87 10.92 4.60
N LYS A 182 -2.04 11.90 4.99
CA LYS A 182 -0.63 11.69 5.26
C LYS A 182 -0.40 11.83 6.77
N GLY A 183 -0.15 10.71 7.43
CA GLY A 183 -0.20 10.65 8.89
C GLY A 183 -1.61 10.94 9.42
N LEU A 184 -1.80 12.09 10.05
CA LEU A 184 -3.09 12.53 10.61
C LEU A 184 -3.66 13.76 9.88
N VAL A 185 -2.96 14.26 8.86
CA VAL A 185 -3.37 15.44 8.08
C VAL A 185 -4.09 14.98 6.82
N ALA A 186 -5.31 15.49 6.63
CA ALA A 186 -6.10 15.21 5.44
C ALA A 186 -5.72 16.13 4.29
N GLU A 187 -5.61 15.59 3.09
CA GLU A 187 -5.60 16.35 1.83
C GLU A 187 -7.00 16.87 1.47
N GLU A 188 -7.10 17.67 0.44
CA GLU A 188 -8.40 18.13 -0.07
C GLU A 188 -9.28 16.96 -0.52
N PRO A 189 -10.54 16.89 -0.06
CA PRO A 189 -11.41 15.77 -0.38
C PRO A 189 -11.87 15.79 -1.85
N VAL A 190 -11.90 14.62 -2.44
CA VAL A 190 -12.43 14.41 -3.79
C VAL A 190 -13.83 13.81 -3.72
N LEU A 191 -14.77 14.31 -4.52
CA LEU A 191 -16.11 13.73 -4.63
C LEU A 191 -16.02 12.38 -5.35
N SER A 192 -16.39 11.32 -4.68
CA SER A 192 -16.41 9.96 -5.21
C SER A 192 -17.32 9.07 -4.37
N SER A 193 -17.97 8.11 -5.03
CA SER A 193 -18.69 6.99 -4.41
C SER A 193 -18.09 5.63 -4.82
N ALA A 194 -16.86 5.65 -5.32
CA ALA A 194 -16.18 4.46 -5.80
C ALA A 194 -15.58 3.65 -4.65
N TYR A 195 -15.57 2.32 -4.77
CA TYR A 195 -14.88 1.41 -3.85
C TYR A 195 -13.39 1.39 -4.12
N ILE A 196 -12.57 1.55 -3.09
CA ILE A 196 -11.12 1.57 -3.20
C ILE A 196 -10.62 0.14 -3.41
N CYS A 197 -10.00 -0.14 -4.56
CA CYS A 197 -9.47 -1.46 -4.90
C CYS A 197 -7.99 -1.61 -4.51
N SER A 198 -7.18 -0.59 -4.79
CA SER A 198 -5.75 -0.58 -4.46
C SER A 198 -5.25 0.84 -4.23
N PHE A 199 -4.21 0.96 -3.43
CA PHE A 199 -3.50 2.20 -3.19
C PHE A 199 -2.00 1.92 -3.21
N SER A 200 -1.32 2.32 -4.27
CA SER A 200 0.12 2.14 -4.45
C SER A 200 0.66 3.20 -5.41
N ASP A 201 1.95 3.48 -5.36
CA ASP A 201 2.62 4.43 -6.26
C ASP A 201 1.98 5.84 -6.29
N LEU A 202 1.44 6.30 -5.17
CA LEU A 202 0.69 7.56 -5.03
C LEU A 202 -0.58 7.62 -5.90
N GLU A 203 -1.08 6.48 -6.35
CA GLU A 203 -2.32 6.35 -7.13
C GLU A 203 -3.32 5.45 -6.39
N ILE A 204 -4.56 5.90 -6.31
CA ILE A 204 -5.68 5.15 -5.75
C ILE A 204 -6.54 4.69 -6.91
N ARG A 205 -6.67 3.38 -7.06
CA ARG A 205 -7.58 2.78 -8.05
C ARG A 205 -8.86 2.38 -7.36
N ALA A 206 -9.96 2.86 -7.91
CA ALA A 206 -11.28 2.61 -7.36
C ALA A 206 -12.26 2.21 -8.48
N VAL A 207 -13.35 1.56 -8.10
CA VAL A 207 -14.37 1.06 -9.02
C VAL A 207 -15.74 1.61 -8.65
N MET A 208 -16.45 2.14 -9.64
CA MET A 208 -17.83 2.59 -9.51
C MET A 208 -18.76 1.36 -9.53
N LEU A 209 -18.93 0.74 -8.36
CA LEU A 209 -19.65 -0.53 -8.22
C LEU A 209 -21.10 -0.42 -8.69
N ASP A 210 -21.78 0.69 -8.43
CA ASP A 210 -23.16 0.93 -8.86
C ASP A 210 -23.33 0.88 -10.38
N GLN A 211 -22.33 1.34 -11.12
CA GLN A 211 -22.34 1.30 -12.59
C GLN A 211 -22.03 -0.10 -13.08
N LEU A 212 -21.02 -0.75 -12.49
CA LEU A 212 -20.65 -2.12 -12.82
C LEU A 212 -21.80 -3.11 -12.61
N LEU A 213 -22.58 -2.95 -11.53
CA LEU A 213 -23.72 -3.83 -11.23
C LEU A 213 -24.91 -3.63 -12.15
N ARG A 214 -25.01 -2.51 -12.86
CA ARG A 214 -26.05 -2.28 -13.88
C ARG A 214 -25.81 -3.08 -15.15
N GLU A 215 -24.54 -3.25 -15.52
CA GLU A 215 -24.14 -3.96 -16.74
C GLU A 215 -23.03 -4.98 -16.43
N PRO A 216 -23.30 -6.02 -15.63
CA PRO A 216 -22.28 -6.94 -15.16
C PRO A 216 -21.68 -7.81 -16.27
N GLU A 217 -22.39 -7.99 -17.39
CA GLU A 217 -21.94 -8.80 -18.53
C GLU A 217 -20.91 -8.05 -19.41
N ASN A 218 -20.93 -6.72 -19.39
CA ASN A 218 -20.04 -5.86 -20.19
C ASN A 218 -19.31 -4.85 -19.29
N PRO A 219 -18.31 -5.26 -18.48
CA PRO A 219 -17.54 -4.34 -17.66
C PRO A 219 -16.72 -3.39 -18.56
N SER A 220 -17.04 -2.09 -18.53
CA SER A 220 -16.28 -1.07 -19.24
C SER A 220 -15.10 -0.59 -18.37
N GLN A 221 -14.00 -0.19 -19.01
CA GLN A 221 -12.88 0.48 -18.32
C GLN A 221 -13.29 1.83 -17.71
N GLU A 222 -14.36 2.44 -18.18
CA GLU A 222 -14.91 3.70 -17.65
C GLU A 222 -15.43 3.57 -16.22
N HIS A 223 -15.74 2.33 -15.76
CA HIS A 223 -16.14 2.08 -14.38
C HIS A 223 -14.96 2.06 -13.40
N SER A 224 -13.72 2.03 -13.91
CA SER A 224 -12.51 2.15 -13.12
C SER A 224 -12.02 3.58 -13.11
N VAL A 225 -11.86 4.14 -11.93
CA VAL A 225 -11.39 5.52 -11.73
C VAL A 225 -10.07 5.48 -10.98
N THR A 226 -9.12 6.30 -11.42
CA THR A 226 -7.83 6.47 -10.75
C THR A 226 -7.75 7.88 -10.18
N PHE A 227 -7.41 7.98 -8.90
CA PHE A 227 -7.17 9.24 -8.20
C PHE A 227 -5.69 9.35 -7.87
N GLU A 228 -5.13 10.52 -8.07
CA GLU A 228 -3.75 10.82 -7.73
C GLU A 228 -3.68 11.55 -6.39
N VAL A 229 -2.70 11.18 -5.56
CA VAL A 229 -2.37 11.89 -4.33
C VAL A 229 -1.87 13.30 -4.68
N GLN A 230 -2.11 14.26 -3.81
CA GLN A 230 -1.74 15.66 -4.02
C GLN A 230 -0.27 15.81 -4.43
N ALA A 231 0.64 15.10 -3.77
CA ALA A 231 2.07 15.15 -4.07
C ALA A 231 2.39 14.74 -5.53
N LEU A 232 1.68 13.77 -6.10
CA LEU A 232 1.88 13.35 -7.48
C LEU A 232 1.34 14.40 -8.46
N ARG A 233 0.17 14.99 -8.19
CA ARG A 233 -0.41 16.06 -9.01
C ARG A 233 0.47 17.29 -9.05
N GLU A 234 0.91 17.78 -7.88
CA GLU A 234 1.77 18.96 -7.78
C GLU A 234 3.12 18.75 -8.47
N ALA A 235 3.74 17.58 -8.28
CA ALA A 235 4.99 17.27 -8.97
C ALA A 235 4.82 17.24 -10.50
N ARG A 236 3.69 16.72 -11.00
CA ARG A 236 3.37 16.69 -12.42
C ARG A 236 3.14 18.10 -12.96
N GLU A 237 2.36 18.94 -12.27
CA GLU A 237 2.12 20.33 -12.63
C GLU A 237 3.42 21.15 -12.71
N LEU A 238 4.34 20.94 -11.75
CA LEU A 238 5.65 21.60 -11.78
C LEU A 238 6.49 21.16 -12.99
N LEU A 239 6.46 19.87 -13.36
CA LEU A 239 7.21 19.36 -14.51
C LEU A 239 6.63 19.76 -15.87
N GLU A 240 5.30 19.92 -15.95
CA GLU A 240 4.58 20.39 -17.14
C GLU A 240 4.69 21.91 -17.34
N ALA A 241 5.08 22.64 -16.30
CA ALA A 241 5.28 24.08 -16.40
C ALA A 241 6.36 24.40 -17.47
N SER A 242 6.01 25.37 -18.33
CA SER A 242 6.90 25.80 -19.43
C SER A 242 8.07 26.67 -18.96
N SER A 243 8.39 26.67 -17.65
CA SER A 243 9.47 27.46 -17.10
C SER A 243 10.84 26.76 -17.31
N PRO A 244 11.93 27.49 -17.48
CA PRO A 244 13.27 26.92 -17.55
C PRO A 244 13.71 26.29 -16.22
N SER A 245 13.10 26.70 -15.09
CA SER A 245 13.38 26.18 -13.75
C SER A 245 12.52 24.96 -13.38
N ALA A 246 11.59 24.52 -14.22
CA ALA A 246 10.61 23.48 -13.92
C ALA A 246 11.24 22.20 -13.32
N ILE A 247 12.37 21.74 -13.87
CA ILE A 247 13.06 20.55 -13.36
C ILE A 247 13.66 20.81 -11.97
N SER A 248 14.26 21.98 -11.75
CA SER A 248 14.89 22.28 -10.45
C SER A 248 13.83 22.54 -9.37
N ASP A 249 12.72 23.16 -9.72
CA ASP A 249 11.61 23.40 -8.81
C ASP A 249 10.93 22.08 -8.41
N ALA A 250 10.68 21.21 -9.40
CA ALA A 250 10.17 19.86 -9.16
C ALA A 250 11.14 19.01 -8.34
N GLN A 251 12.46 19.11 -8.58
CA GLN A 251 13.46 18.41 -7.78
C GLN A 251 13.41 18.85 -6.33
N ALA A 252 13.36 20.16 -6.04
CA ALA A 252 13.27 20.68 -4.68
C ALA A 252 12.00 20.19 -3.97
N TYR A 253 10.86 20.18 -4.67
CA TYR A 253 9.60 19.66 -4.15
C TYR A 253 9.68 18.15 -3.83
N ILE A 254 10.31 17.34 -4.71
CA ILE A 254 10.45 15.90 -4.53
C ILE A 254 11.44 15.57 -3.40
N GLU A 255 12.44 16.42 -3.16
CA GLU A 255 13.36 16.28 -2.02
C GLU A 255 12.63 16.48 -0.67
N GLU A 256 11.60 17.33 -0.64
CA GLU A 256 10.73 17.52 0.55
C GLU A 256 9.71 16.38 0.72
N HIS A 257 9.31 15.74 -0.38
CA HIS A 257 8.30 14.68 -0.42
C HIS A 257 8.86 13.40 -1.09
N PRO A 258 9.90 12.78 -0.53
CA PRO A 258 10.59 11.68 -1.22
C PRO A 258 9.69 10.45 -1.40
N HIS A 259 9.51 10.06 -2.68
CA HIS A 259 8.80 8.84 -3.04
C HIS A 259 9.39 8.27 -4.34
N PRO A 260 9.57 6.94 -4.48
CA PRO A 260 10.16 6.34 -5.69
C PRO A 260 9.44 6.73 -6.98
N ARG A 261 8.11 6.83 -6.94
CA ARG A 261 7.29 7.24 -8.08
C ARG A 261 7.59 8.67 -8.54
N LEU A 262 7.78 9.61 -7.60
CA LEU A 262 8.09 11.00 -7.91
C LEU A 262 9.51 11.14 -8.51
N TRP A 263 10.48 10.42 -7.95
CA TRP A 263 11.82 10.38 -8.49
C TRP A 263 11.85 9.83 -9.92
N ARG A 264 11.05 8.79 -10.20
CA ARG A 264 10.91 8.26 -11.55
C ARG A 264 10.29 9.27 -12.51
N LEU A 265 9.25 9.97 -12.09
CA LEU A 265 8.62 11.04 -12.87
C LEU A 265 9.62 12.14 -13.23
N LEU A 266 10.43 12.58 -12.26
CA LEU A 266 11.51 13.55 -12.47
C LEU A 266 12.56 13.03 -13.47
N ALA A 267 12.97 11.76 -13.32
CA ALA A 267 13.95 11.14 -14.21
C ALA A 267 13.46 11.10 -15.66
N GLU A 268 12.22 10.72 -15.88
CA GLU A 268 11.60 10.67 -17.21
C GLU A 268 11.47 12.08 -17.81
N ALA A 269 11.06 13.08 -17.01
CA ALA A 269 10.98 14.47 -17.46
C ALA A 269 12.35 15.06 -17.79
N ALA A 270 13.38 14.76 -16.99
CA ALA A 270 14.75 15.18 -17.25
C ALA A 270 15.32 14.52 -18.53
N LEU A 271 15.04 13.23 -18.74
CA LEU A 271 15.38 12.53 -19.99
C LEU A 271 14.75 13.18 -21.21
N ALA A 272 13.47 13.54 -21.14
CA ALA A 272 12.77 14.19 -22.25
C ALA A 272 13.41 15.52 -22.64
N LYS A 273 14.05 16.22 -21.68
CA LYS A 273 14.80 17.47 -21.91
C LYS A 273 16.32 17.23 -22.12
N LEU A 274 16.76 15.98 -22.23
CA LEU A 274 18.16 15.58 -22.39
C LEU A 274 19.08 16.02 -21.22
N ASP A 275 18.50 16.29 -20.04
CA ASP A 275 19.26 16.54 -18.83
C ASP A 275 19.66 15.20 -18.16
N PHE A 276 20.74 14.65 -18.65
CA PHE A 276 21.27 13.36 -18.18
C PHE A 276 21.85 13.41 -16.76
N VAL A 277 22.16 14.59 -16.23
CA VAL A 277 22.73 14.73 -14.89
C VAL A 277 21.62 14.54 -13.85
N THR A 278 20.53 15.28 -14.02
CA THR A 278 19.36 15.15 -13.13
C THR A 278 18.69 13.78 -13.29
N ALA A 279 18.56 13.27 -14.52
CA ALA A 279 18.01 11.94 -14.79
C ALA A 279 18.78 10.82 -14.05
N ASP A 280 20.13 10.85 -14.11
CA ASP A 280 20.98 9.86 -13.45
C ASP A 280 20.77 9.86 -11.93
N ARG A 281 20.76 11.04 -11.30
CA ARG A 281 20.49 11.19 -9.87
C ARG A 281 19.10 10.67 -9.49
N ALA A 282 18.09 11.03 -10.26
CA ALA A 282 16.72 10.63 -10.00
C ALA A 282 16.50 9.11 -10.14
N PHE A 283 17.09 8.47 -11.17
CA PHE A 283 17.06 7.01 -11.31
C PHE A 283 17.79 6.27 -10.18
N VAL A 284 18.86 6.85 -9.64
CA VAL A 284 19.53 6.29 -8.45
C VAL A 284 18.60 6.35 -7.23
N GLN A 285 17.87 7.45 -7.05
CA GLN A 285 16.95 7.60 -5.90
C GLN A 285 15.74 6.65 -5.98
N CYS A 286 15.21 6.39 -7.17
CA CYS A 286 14.13 5.40 -7.34
C CYS A 286 14.63 3.95 -7.51
N VAL A 287 15.96 3.72 -7.38
CA VAL A 287 16.60 2.39 -7.47
C VAL A 287 16.34 1.70 -8.83
N ASP A 288 16.17 2.49 -9.90
CA ASP A 288 16.00 1.95 -11.25
C ASP A 288 17.37 1.78 -11.94
N TYR A 289 17.94 0.58 -11.77
CA TYR A 289 19.22 0.23 -12.38
C TYR A 289 19.20 0.30 -13.90
N MET A 290 18.11 -0.06 -14.55
CA MET A 290 17.99 -0.03 -16.01
C MET A 290 18.00 1.40 -16.53
N GLY A 291 17.30 2.31 -15.85
CA GLY A 291 17.32 3.74 -16.14
C GLY A 291 18.74 4.34 -16.01
N VAL A 292 19.46 4.00 -14.93
CA VAL A 292 20.85 4.43 -14.74
C VAL A 292 21.78 3.95 -15.88
N GLN A 293 21.66 2.68 -16.29
CA GLN A 293 22.46 2.13 -17.40
C GLN A 293 22.10 2.80 -18.73
N PHE A 294 20.83 3.07 -18.96
CA PHE A 294 20.35 3.78 -20.14
C PHE A 294 20.97 5.19 -20.22
N VAL A 295 20.90 5.98 -19.15
CA VAL A 295 21.50 7.31 -19.08
C VAL A 295 23.00 7.28 -19.33
N LYS A 296 23.73 6.32 -18.74
CA LYS A 296 25.16 6.14 -18.98
C LYS A 296 25.47 5.86 -20.46
N ARG A 297 24.65 5.01 -21.11
CA ARG A 297 24.79 4.73 -22.54
C ARG A 297 24.56 5.99 -23.38
N CYS A 298 23.53 6.77 -23.09
CA CYS A 298 23.25 8.04 -23.79
C CYS A 298 24.39 9.05 -23.64
N LYS A 299 24.99 9.18 -22.44
CA LYS A 299 26.15 10.05 -22.21
C LYS A 299 27.38 9.66 -23.05
N LEU A 300 27.55 8.38 -23.36
CA LEU A 300 28.69 7.90 -24.19
C LEU A 300 28.50 8.19 -25.68
N LEU A 301 27.31 8.50 -26.17
CA LEU A 301 27.05 8.75 -27.58
C LEU A 301 27.70 10.05 -28.08
N ASN A 302 27.99 11.02 -27.20
CA ASN A 302 28.56 12.33 -27.49
C ASN A 302 27.89 13.09 -28.67
N ASP A 303 26.64 12.77 -28.98
CA ASP A 303 25.85 13.35 -30.07
C ASP A 303 24.42 13.52 -29.59
N ASP A 304 24.01 14.76 -29.42
CA ASP A 304 22.67 15.10 -28.86
C ASP A 304 21.54 14.57 -29.75
N LYS A 305 21.75 14.49 -31.08
CA LYS A 305 20.71 13.95 -31.97
C LYS A 305 20.54 12.43 -31.77
N LYS A 306 21.65 11.70 -31.64
CA LYS A 306 21.61 10.27 -31.36
C LYS A 306 21.00 10.01 -29.99
N ALA A 307 21.40 10.78 -28.98
CA ALA A 307 20.85 10.70 -27.66
C ALA A 307 19.35 10.99 -27.66
N GLY A 308 18.88 12.00 -28.41
CA GLY A 308 17.47 12.29 -28.61
C GLY A 308 16.71 11.14 -29.26
N ALA A 309 17.28 10.48 -30.28
CA ALA A 309 16.66 9.32 -30.91
C ALA A 309 16.53 8.12 -29.94
N GLU A 310 17.57 7.83 -29.15
CA GLU A 310 17.52 6.80 -28.12
C GLU A 310 16.50 7.09 -27.04
N VAL A 311 16.40 8.37 -26.61
CA VAL A 311 15.38 8.81 -25.63
C VAL A 311 13.96 8.69 -26.22
N ALA A 312 13.76 9.06 -27.49
CA ALA A 312 12.47 8.86 -28.16
C ALA A 312 12.10 7.36 -28.21
N ALA A 313 13.06 6.50 -28.52
CA ALA A 313 12.86 5.05 -28.49
C ALA A 313 12.53 4.51 -27.08
N TYR A 314 13.17 5.06 -26.03
CA TYR A 314 12.88 4.72 -24.64
C TYR A 314 11.40 5.01 -24.26
N PHE A 315 10.88 6.13 -24.75
CA PHE A 315 9.45 6.50 -24.54
C PHE A 315 8.48 5.79 -25.52
N GLY A 316 8.97 4.86 -26.35
CA GLY A 316 8.13 4.15 -27.32
C GLY A 316 7.72 4.99 -28.53
N LYS A 317 8.30 6.18 -28.73
CA LYS A 317 8.08 7.07 -29.88
C LYS A 317 8.96 6.65 -31.06
N PHE A 318 8.73 5.45 -31.57
CA PHE A 318 9.59 4.86 -32.61
C PHE A 318 9.58 5.64 -33.92
N ASP A 319 8.48 6.25 -34.30
CA ASP A 319 8.39 7.07 -35.52
C ASP A 319 9.28 8.33 -35.43
N GLU A 320 9.35 8.96 -34.26
CA GLU A 320 10.23 10.09 -34.01
C GLU A 320 11.70 9.66 -34.04
N ALA A 321 12.02 8.55 -33.40
CA ALA A 321 13.37 7.98 -33.41
C ALA A 321 13.82 7.64 -34.85
N GLU A 322 12.97 6.98 -35.63
CA GLU A 322 13.25 6.63 -37.04
C GLU A 322 13.51 7.88 -37.88
N LYS A 323 12.66 8.92 -37.70
CA LYS A 323 12.84 10.18 -38.43
C LYS A 323 14.20 10.82 -38.14
N ILE A 324 14.62 10.88 -36.86
CA ILE A 324 15.90 11.42 -36.46
C ILE A 324 17.06 10.61 -37.09
N TYR A 325 17.00 9.28 -37.03
CA TYR A 325 18.04 8.43 -37.63
C TYR A 325 18.12 8.59 -39.17
N ARG A 326 16.99 8.68 -39.87
CA ARG A 326 16.95 8.96 -41.33
C ARG A 326 17.53 10.33 -41.69
N GLU A 327 17.33 11.34 -40.86
CA GLU A 327 17.90 12.67 -41.06
C GLU A 327 19.44 12.69 -40.87
N MET A 328 19.96 11.77 -40.03
CA MET A 328 21.39 11.64 -39.78
C MET A 328 22.14 10.90 -40.89
N ASP A 329 21.46 9.96 -41.56
CA ASP A 329 22.07 9.18 -42.65
C ASP A 329 22.09 9.94 -43.99
N ARG A 330 21.59 11.18 -44.05
CA ARG A 330 21.66 12.09 -45.20
C ARG A 330 22.83 13.07 -45.06
#